data_b49044c1671bb31faabeb86a23524282
#
_entry.id   b49044c1671bb31faabeb86a23524282
#
_cell.length_a   1.000
_cell.length_b   1.000
_cell.length_c   1.000
_cell.angle_alpha   90.00
_cell.angle_beta   90.00
_cell.angle_gamma   90.00
#
_symmetry.space_group_name_H-M   'P 1'
#
loop_
_entity.id
_entity.type
_entity.pdbx_description
1 polymer ?
#
loop_
_entity_poly.entity_id
_entity_poly.type
_entity_poly.pdbx_seq_one_letter_code
_entity_poly.pdbx_strand_id
1 'polypeptide(L)'
;ALPTQPAAVPAPAPAPFPVWTALWLTVGLLLAAWFLIRYVRWRRRFREALPADCPGLETWFQLRRKVEVRVTDQIAAPLTYGLFRPVILLPRTMDFRDEEALTCVLAHERAHIRRLDGLLKLALTAALCLHWFNPAVWLLYVLGNRDMELRCDEAAVLALGEDSRERYALALIRLAENRNVPLCGFAHRNGMEERIKAIMSIKKKSLLACFIALALVLGITTAFATSAKPAETDGPYNEDFTDRDLYA
;
A
#
# COMPACT_ATOMS: atom_id res chain seq x y z
N ALA A 1 46.20 -28.69 -50.27
CA ALA A 1 45.74 -28.78 -48.90
C ALA A 1 44.55 -27.87 -48.76
N LEU A 2 43.37 -28.41 -48.49
CA LEU A 2 42.13 -27.64 -48.19
C LEU A 2 42.22 -27.12 -46.76
N PRO A 3 41.83 -25.86 -46.47
CA PRO A 3 41.82 -25.33 -45.12
C PRO A 3 40.73 -26.07 -44.30
N THR A 4 41.14 -26.69 -43.21
CA THR A 4 40.26 -27.29 -42.22
C THR A 4 39.41 -26.18 -41.56
N GLN A 5 38.09 -26.22 -41.79
CA GLN A 5 37.16 -25.36 -41.09
C GLN A 5 37.26 -25.59 -39.58
N PRO A 6 37.40 -24.53 -38.76
CA PRO A 6 37.36 -24.71 -37.31
C PRO A 6 36.01 -25.28 -36.89
N ALA A 7 36.05 -26.32 -36.07
CA ALA A 7 34.84 -26.96 -35.52
C ALA A 7 34.00 -25.91 -34.79
N ALA A 8 32.73 -25.79 -35.17
CA ALA A 8 31.79 -24.92 -34.51
C ALA A 8 31.69 -25.29 -33.02
N VAL A 9 32.03 -24.35 -32.15
CA VAL A 9 31.87 -24.51 -30.70
C VAL A 9 30.33 -24.65 -30.44
N PRO A 10 29.90 -25.76 -29.84
CA PRO A 10 28.49 -25.94 -29.57
C PRO A 10 27.98 -24.81 -28.65
N ALA A 11 26.86 -24.20 -29.03
CA ALA A 11 26.23 -23.19 -28.22
C ALA A 11 25.92 -23.73 -26.80
N PRO A 12 26.22 -22.96 -25.74
CA PRO A 12 25.98 -23.40 -24.37
C PRO A 12 24.46 -23.76 -24.22
N ALA A 13 24.21 -24.95 -23.68
CA ALA A 13 22.86 -25.40 -23.40
C ALA A 13 22.17 -24.39 -22.47
N PRO A 14 20.87 -24.05 -22.68
CA PRO A 14 20.16 -23.14 -21.81
C PRO A 14 20.21 -23.66 -20.37
N ALA A 15 20.68 -22.80 -19.45
CA ALA A 15 20.77 -23.16 -18.04
C ALA A 15 19.40 -23.56 -17.53
N PRO A 16 19.23 -24.69 -16.81
CA PRO A 16 17.94 -25.08 -16.28
C PRO A 16 17.44 -24.00 -15.33
N PHE A 17 16.16 -23.64 -15.47
CA PHE A 17 15.50 -22.69 -14.57
C PHE A 17 15.71 -23.17 -13.12
N PRO A 18 16.33 -22.38 -12.23
CA PRO A 18 16.57 -22.83 -10.88
C PRO A 18 15.23 -23.11 -10.19
N VAL A 19 15.10 -24.25 -9.53
CA VAL A 19 13.87 -24.71 -8.84
C VAL A 19 13.35 -23.62 -7.88
N TRP A 20 14.25 -22.86 -7.28
CA TRP A 20 13.91 -21.77 -6.37
C TRP A 20 13.18 -20.60 -7.05
N THR A 21 13.50 -20.24 -8.27
CA THR A 21 12.75 -19.21 -9.04
C THR A 21 11.37 -19.71 -9.42
N ALA A 22 11.24 -20.99 -9.79
CA ALA A 22 9.93 -21.58 -10.07
C ALA A 22 9.05 -21.59 -8.82
N LEU A 23 9.59 -21.98 -7.68
CA LEU A 23 8.89 -21.97 -6.40
C LEU A 23 8.45 -20.53 -6.02
N TRP A 24 9.36 -19.57 -6.11
CA TRP A 24 9.11 -18.17 -5.80
C TRP A 24 7.99 -17.60 -6.66
N LEU A 25 8.04 -17.79 -7.97
CA LEU A 25 6.99 -17.34 -8.89
C LEU A 25 5.65 -18.02 -8.61
N THR A 26 5.64 -19.33 -8.39
CA THR A 26 4.42 -20.10 -8.15
C THR A 26 3.69 -19.59 -6.90
N VAL A 27 4.39 -19.44 -5.77
CA VAL A 27 3.79 -18.95 -4.53
C VAL A 27 3.34 -17.51 -4.67
N GLY A 28 4.15 -16.63 -5.28
CA GLY A 28 3.78 -15.24 -5.54
C GLY A 28 2.53 -15.11 -6.41
N LEU A 29 2.42 -15.91 -7.47
CA LEU A 29 1.23 -15.92 -8.34
C LEU A 29 -0.01 -16.48 -7.63
N LEU A 30 0.14 -17.51 -6.80
CA LEU A 30 -0.97 -18.06 -6.01
C LEU A 30 -1.50 -17.02 -5.01
N LEU A 31 -0.61 -16.30 -4.33
CA LEU A 31 -0.99 -15.20 -3.44
C LEU A 31 -1.67 -14.06 -4.20
N ALA A 32 -1.13 -13.64 -5.34
CA ALA A 32 -1.74 -12.61 -6.18
C ALA A 32 -3.12 -13.02 -6.68
N ALA A 33 -3.26 -14.26 -7.13
CA ALA A 33 -4.56 -14.83 -7.54
C ALA A 33 -5.56 -14.86 -6.37
N TRP A 34 -5.11 -15.26 -5.18
CA TRP A 34 -5.95 -15.28 -3.99
C TRP A 34 -6.45 -13.87 -3.61
N PHE A 35 -5.57 -12.85 -3.59
CA PHE A 35 -5.99 -11.47 -3.34
C PHE A 35 -6.95 -10.96 -4.42
N LEU A 36 -6.67 -11.26 -5.69
CA LEU A 36 -7.52 -10.85 -6.82
C LEU A 36 -8.91 -11.51 -6.74
N ILE A 37 -8.97 -12.81 -6.47
CA ILE A 37 -10.22 -13.55 -6.31
C ILE A 37 -11.03 -12.96 -5.15
N ARG A 38 -10.38 -12.71 -4.00
CA ARG A 38 -11.04 -12.07 -2.86
C ARG A 38 -11.58 -10.69 -3.22
N TYR A 39 -10.79 -9.86 -3.89
CA TYR A 39 -11.21 -8.52 -4.33
C TYR A 39 -12.39 -8.59 -5.30
N VAL A 40 -12.33 -9.46 -6.31
CA VAL A 40 -13.42 -9.62 -7.30
C VAL A 40 -14.70 -10.14 -6.64
N ARG A 41 -14.59 -11.15 -5.77
CA ARG A 41 -15.76 -11.69 -5.04
C ARG A 41 -16.39 -10.62 -4.15
N TRP A 42 -15.57 -9.84 -3.46
CA TRP A 42 -16.00 -8.76 -2.61
C TRP A 42 -16.69 -7.66 -3.42
N ARG A 43 -16.07 -7.22 -4.51
CA ARG A 43 -16.65 -6.23 -5.41
C ARG A 43 -17.97 -6.68 -6.04
N ARG A 44 -18.12 -7.97 -6.36
CA ARG A 44 -19.37 -8.52 -6.90
C ARG A 44 -20.52 -8.43 -5.90
N ARG A 45 -20.27 -8.69 -4.62
CA ARG A 45 -21.28 -8.58 -3.56
C ARG A 45 -21.86 -7.16 -3.45
N PHE A 46 -21.04 -6.13 -3.67
CA PHE A 46 -21.48 -4.75 -3.55
C PHE A 46 -22.14 -4.17 -4.81
N ARG A 47 -22.31 -4.96 -5.85
CA ARG A 47 -23.08 -4.52 -7.04
C ARG A 47 -24.55 -4.30 -6.75
N GLU A 48 -25.09 -4.98 -5.75
CA GLU A 48 -26.49 -4.91 -5.33
C GLU A 48 -26.76 -3.76 -4.33
N ALA A 49 -25.71 -3.02 -3.96
CA ALA A 49 -25.86 -1.88 -3.06
C ALA A 49 -26.70 -0.78 -3.72
N LEU A 50 -27.67 -0.27 -2.96
CA LEU A 50 -28.61 0.78 -3.41
C LEU A 50 -27.91 2.16 -3.38
N PRO A 51 -28.18 3.03 -4.36
CA PRO A 51 -27.70 4.40 -4.28
C PRO A 51 -28.29 5.08 -3.04
N ALA A 52 -27.46 5.85 -2.33
CA ALA A 52 -27.88 6.62 -1.19
C ALA A 52 -28.05 8.09 -1.61
N ASP A 53 -29.24 8.64 -1.37
CA ASP A 53 -29.44 10.08 -1.43
C ASP A 53 -28.97 10.68 -0.10
N CYS A 54 -27.73 11.14 -0.09
CA CYS A 54 -27.19 11.87 1.07
C CYS A 54 -27.24 13.37 0.75
N PRO A 55 -28.09 14.15 1.42
CA PRO A 55 -28.16 15.58 1.20
C PRO A 55 -26.83 16.24 1.53
N GLY A 56 -26.39 17.18 0.70
CA GLY A 56 -25.10 17.87 0.88
C GLY A 56 -23.85 17.14 0.36
N LEU A 57 -23.99 15.97 -0.23
CA LEU A 57 -22.87 15.22 -0.77
C LEU A 57 -22.03 16.02 -1.78
N GLU A 58 -22.69 16.85 -2.60
CA GLU A 58 -22.03 17.66 -3.62
C GLU A 58 -21.10 18.72 -3.02
N THR A 59 -21.44 19.29 -1.86
CA THR A 59 -20.61 20.27 -1.16
C THR A 59 -19.37 19.62 -0.54
N TRP A 60 -19.47 18.38 -0.09
CA TRP A 60 -18.35 17.64 0.52
C TRP A 60 -17.36 17.10 -0.52
N PHE A 61 -17.86 16.67 -1.68
CA PHE A 61 -17.04 16.06 -2.71
C PHE A 61 -16.75 16.97 -3.91
N GLN A 62 -16.22 18.18 -3.65
CA GLN A 62 -15.55 18.98 -4.68
C GLN A 62 -14.27 18.29 -5.16
N LEU A 63 -14.39 17.02 -5.51
CA LEU A 63 -13.32 16.22 -6.08
C LEU A 63 -13.46 16.24 -7.61
N ARG A 64 -12.33 16.25 -8.32
CA ARG A 64 -12.28 16.12 -9.79
C ARG A 64 -12.93 14.81 -10.29
N ARG A 65 -13.33 13.90 -9.38
CA ARG A 65 -13.88 12.58 -9.67
C ARG A 65 -15.31 12.49 -9.15
N LYS A 66 -16.19 11.89 -9.96
CA LYS A 66 -17.53 11.54 -9.49
C LYS A 66 -17.41 10.45 -8.42
N VAL A 67 -17.94 10.72 -7.25
CA VAL A 67 -18.02 9.79 -6.12
C VAL A 67 -19.47 9.35 -6.01
N GLU A 68 -19.69 8.04 -5.95
CA GLU A 68 -20.99 7.46 -5.69
C GLU A 68 -21.08 7.03 -4.22
N VAL A 69 -22.19 7.32 -3.56
CA VAL A 69 -22.48 6.78 -2.22
C VAL A 69 -23.56 5.74 -2.34
N ARG A 70 -23.34 4.58 -1.75
CA ARG A 70 -24.27 3.46 -1.77
C ARG A 70 -24.47 2.90 -0.37
N VAL A 71 -25.64 2.33 -0.12
CA VAL A 71 -26.01 1.68 1.15
C VAL A 71 -26.15 0.19 0.95
N THR A 72 -25.61 -0.59 1.90
CA THR A 72 -25.71 -2.04 1.89
C THR A 72 -25.81 -2.59 3.31
N ASP A 73 -26.44 -3.75 3.46
CA ASP A 73 -26.53 -4.53 4.70
C ASP A 73 -25.34 -5.50 4.90
N GLN A 74 -24.51 -5.64 3.87
CA GLN A 74 -23.43 -6.64 3.85
C GLN A 74 -22.13 -6.19 4.55
N ILE A 75 -22.10 -4.96 5.06
CA ILE A 75 -20.95 -4.39 5.76
C ILE A 75 -21.36 -3.86 7.12
N ALA A 76 -20.46 -3.98 8.09
CA ALA A 76 -20.64 -3.44 9.44
C ALA A 76 -20.01 -2.07 9.65
N ALA A 77 -19.22 -1.59 8.68
CA ALA A 77 -18.55 -0.29 8.74
C ALA A 77 -18.49 0.37 7.37
N PRO A 78 -18.46 1.70 7.33
CA PRO A 78 -18.20 2.45 6.13
C PRO A 78 -16.90 2.01 5.48
N LEU A 79 -16.85 2.08 4.16
CA LEU A 79 -15.64 1.79 3.40
C LEU A 79 -15.69 2.41 2.01
N THR A 80 -14.53 2.74 1.49
CA THR A 80 -14.36 3.23 0.11
C THR A 80 -13.63 2.19 -0.74
N TYR A 81 -14.12 1.99 -1.96
CA TYR A 81 -13.46 1.16 -2.98
C TYR A 81 -13.53 1.80 -4.36
N GLY A 82 -12.69 1.32 -5.27
CA GLY A 82 -12.60 1.82 -6.64
C GLY A 82 -11.55 2.91 -6.79
N LEU A 83 -10.57 2.67 -7.69
CA LEU A 83 -9.45 3.60 -7.91
C LEU A 83 -9.83 4.77 -8.83
N PHE A 84 -10.55 4.49 -9.93
CA PHE A 84 -10.90 5.50 -10.93
C PHE A 84 -12.30 6.11 -10.69
N ARG A 85 -13.23 5.31 -10.22
CA ARG A 85 -14.58 5.70 -9.84
C ARG A 85 -14.81 5.27 -8.40
N PRO A 86 -14.44 6.11 -7.45
CA PRO A 86 -14.59 5.77 -6.04
C PRO A 86 -16.07 5.65 -5.65
N VAL A 87 -16.36 4.60 -4.92
CA VAL A 87 -17.69 4.33 -4.36
C VAL A 87 -17.53 4.23 -2.86
N ILE A 88 -18.31 5.02 -2.13
CA ILE A 88 -18.41 4.93 -0.68
C ILE A 88 -19.59 4.02 -0.36
N LEU A 89 -19.34 2.98 0.43
CA LEU A 89 -20.38 2.12 0.97
C LEU A 89 -20.64 2.48 2.42
N LEU A 90 -21.91 2.72 2.73
CA LEU A 90 -22.37 2.95 4.07
C LEU A 90 -23.19 1.74 4.56
N PRO A 91 -23.01 1.30 5.81
CA PRO A 91 -23.83 0.22 6.37
C PRO A 91 -25.26 0.71 6.58
N ARG A 92 -26.25 -0.15 6.29
CA ARG A 92 -27.65 0.14 6.52
C ARG A 92 -28.01 0.32 8.00
N THR A 93 -27.19 -0.22 8.88
CA THR A 93 -27.33 -0.09 10.34
C THR A 93 -26.91 1.28 10.87
N MET A 94 -26.31 2.14 10.02
CA MET A 94 -25.93 3.50 10.39
C MET A 94 -27.17 4.39 10.52
N ASP A 95 -27.22 5.22 11.55
CA ASP A 95 -28.27 6.23 11.69
C ASP A 95 -27.96 7.42 10.76
N PHE A 96 -28.71 7.51 9.66
CA PHE A 96 -28.59 8.60 8.68
C PHE A 96 -29.21 9.92 9.17
N ARG A 97 -29.88 9.93 10.34
CA ARG A 97 -30.40 11.15 10.96
C ARG A 97 -29.35 11.87 11.80
N ASP A 98 -28.28 11.13 12.19
CA ASP A 98 -27.13 11.72 12.88
C ASP A 98 -26.20 12.35 11.82
N GLU A 99 -26.54 13.61 11.45
CA GLU A 99 -25.75 14.35 10.44
C GLU A 99 -24.32 14.58 10.87
N GLU A 100 -24.05 14.68 12.17
CA GLU A 100 -22.69 14.86 12.69
C GLU A 100 -21.85 13.59 12.48
N ALA A 101 -22.38 12.44 12.83
CA ALA A 101 -21.69 11.16 12.59
C ALA A 101 -21.49 10.90 11.10
N LEU A 102 -22.51 11.19 10.28
CA LEU A 102 -22.42 11.05 8.82
C LEU A 102 -21.32 11.95 8.24
N THR A 103 -21.27 13.20 8.70
CA THR A 103 -20.25 14.17 8.28
C THR A 103 -18.83 13.69 8.64
N CYS A 104 -18.63 13.16 9.84
CA CYS A 104 -17.34 12.59 10.27
C CYS A 104 -16.93 11.42 9.39
N VAL A 105 -17.85 10.51 9.09
CA VAL A 105 -17.61 9.36 8.20
C VAL A 105 -17.25 9.80 6.79
N LEU A 106 -18.02 10.69 6.21
CA LEU A 106 -17.79 11.20 4.87
C LEU A 106 -16.44 11.94 4.76
N ALA A 107 -16.05 12.70 5.80
CA ALA A 107 -14.75 13.34 5.86
C ALA A 107 -13.60 12.32 5.86
N HIS A 108 -13.74 11.23 6.61
CA HIS A 108 -12.79 10.14 6.65
C HIS A 108 -12.65 9.44 5.28
N GLU A 109 -13.77 9.01 4.69
CA GLU A 109 -13.79 8.35 3.38
C GLU A 109 -13.26 9.26 2.26
N ARG A 110 -13.55 10.56 2.35
CA ARG A 110 -12.96 11.56 1.45
C ARG A 110 -11.43 11.60 1.55
N ALA A 111 -10.88 11.47 2.76
CA ALA A 111 -9.44 11.44 2.95
C ALA A 111 -8.80 10.26 2.21
N HIS A 112 -9.37 9.06 2.30
CA HIS A 112 -8.94 7.89 1.54
C HIS A 112 -8.95 8.13 0.02
N ILE A 113 -10.01 8.76 -0.50
CA ILE A 113 -10.15 9.06 -1.93
C ILE A 113 -9.09 10.07 -2.40
N ARG A 114 -8.89 11.15 -1.65
CA ARG A 114 -7.92 12.20 -1.98
C ARG A 114 -6.48 11.70 -1.97
N ARG A 115 -6.16 10.81 -1.04
CA ARG A 115 -4.80 10.28 -0.83
C ARG A 115 -4.49 9.09 -1.72
N LEU A 116 -5.48 8.59 -2.46
CA LEU A 116 -5.33 7.39 -3.30
C LEU A 116 -4.91 6.15 -2.49
N ASP A 117 -5.43 5.98 -1.29
CA ASP A 117 -5.07 4.88 -0.40
C ASP A 117 -5.33 3.51 -1.03
N GLY A 118 -6.31 3.41 -1.93
CA GLY A 118 -6.52 2.21 -2.75
C GLY A 118 -5.29 1.84 -3.60
N LEU A 119 -4.56 2.83 -4.14
CA LEU A 119 -3.33 2.59 -4.88
C LEU A 119 -2.20 2.14 -3.96
N LEU A 120 -2.08 2.78 -2.79
CA LEU A 120 -1.08 2.39 -1.80
C LEU A 120 -1.34 0.97 -1.28
N LYS A 121 -2.60 0.61 -0.98
CA LYS A 121 -2.99 -0.78 -0.62
C LYS A 121 -2.62 -1.79 -1.71
N LEU A 122 -2.83 -1.41 -2.98
CA LEU A 122 -2.43 -2.25 -4.11
C LEU A 122 -0.90 -2.43 -4.18
N ALA A 123 -0.14 -1.35 -4.01
CA ALA A 123 1.33 -1.41 -4.00
C ALA A 123 1.87 -2.27 -2.84
N LEU A 124 1.33 -2.11 -1.63
CA LEU A 124 1.68 -2.93 -0.47
C LEU A 124 1.35 -4.42 -0.71
N THR A 125 0.20 -4.71 -1.33
CA THR A 125 -0.19 -6.08 -1.67
C THR A 125 0.73 -6.67 -2.74
N ALA A 126 1.11 -5.89 -3.75
CA ALA A 126 2.07 -6.32 -4.77
C ALA A 126 3.45 -6.60 -4.16
N ALA A 127 3.94 -5.71 -3.28
CA ALA A 127 5.19 -5.94 -2.56
C ALA A 127 5.14 -7.23 -1.73
N LEU A 128 4.00 -7.49 -1.06
CA LEU A 128 3.79 -8.71 -0.30
C LEU A 128 3.81 -9.97 -1.18
N CYS A 129 3.18 -9.93 -2.35
CA CYS A 129 3.19 -11.05 -3.29
C CYS A 129 4.60 -11.33 -3.87
N LEU A 130 5.38 -10.27 -4.11
CA LEU A 130 6.74 -10.39 -4.63
C LEU A 130 7.74 -10.87 -3.58
N HIS A 131 7.58 -10.42 -2.33
CA HIS A 131 8.51 -10.70 -1.23
C HIS A 131 7.82 -11.48 -0.11
N TRP A 132 6.95 -12.41 -0.47
CA TRP A 132 6.13 -13.19 0.47
C TRP A 132 6.93 -13.92 1.56
N PHE A 133 8.17 -14.27 1.27
CA PHE A 133 9.10 -14.95 2.18
C PHE A 133 9.78 -14.02 3.20
N ASN A 134 9.69 -12.70 3.01
CA ASN A 134 10.34 -11.72 3.87
C ASN A 134 9.38 -11.21 4.97
N PRO A 135 9.63 -11.51 6.26
CA PRO A 135 8.76 -11.09 7.35
C PRO A 135 8.69 -9.56 7.51
N ALA A 136 9.73 -8.82 7.10
CA ALA A 136 9.71 -7.36 7.14
C ALA A 136 8.65 -6.77 6.21
N VAL A 137 8.36 -7.41 5.07
CA VAL A 137 7.31 -6.95 4.14
C VAL A 137 5.91 -7.20 4.71
N TRP A 138 5.71 -8.28 5.47
CA TRP A 138 4.47 -8.51 6.21
C TRP A 138 4.25 -7.42 7.27
N LEU A 139 5.31 -7.09 8.01
CA LEU A 139 5.27 -6.00 8.99
C LEU A 139 4.96 -4.66 8.30
N LEU A 140 5.62 -4.37 7.18
CA LEU A 140 5.36 -3.17 6.38
C LEU A 140 3.90 -3.11 5.91
N TYR A 141 3.33 -4.23 5.47
CA TYR A 141 1.92 -4.31 5.06
C TYR A 141 0.98 -3.96 6.22
N VAL A 142 1.22 -4.52 7.42
CA VAL A 142 0.40 -4.27 8.61
C VAL A 142 0.53 -2.81 9.06
N LEU A 143 1.76 -2.32 9.23
CA LEU A 143 2.04 -0.95 9.67
C LEU A 143 1.57 0.08 8.64
N GLY A 144 1.76 -0.17 7.35
CA GLY A 144 1.31 0.73 6.29
C GLY A 144 -0.22 0.87 6.26
N ASN A 145 -0.97 -0.21 6.46
CA ASN A 145 -2.43 -0.12 6.59
C ASN A 145 -2.85 0.67 7.83
N ARG A 146 -2.19 0.45 8.98
CA ARG A 146 -2.42 1.18 10.21
C ARG A 146 -2.15 2.68 10.04
N ASP A 147 -1.01 3.03 9.47
CA ASP A 147 -0.64 4.42 9.23
C ASP A 147 -1.60 5.14 8.27
N MET A 148 -2.15 4.43 7.28
CA MET A 148 -3.19 4.98 6.41
C MET A 148 -4.42 5.42 7.20
N GLU A 149 -4.91 4.57 8.12
CA GLU A 149 -6.07 4.91 8.96
C GLU A 149 -5.79 6.15 9.82
N LEU A 150 -4.65 6.17 10.54
CA LEU A 150 -4.26 7.31 11.39
C LEU A 150 -4.17 8.62 10.60
N ARG A 151 -3.62 8.57 9.40
CA ARG A 151 -3.48 9.74 8.52
C ARG A 151 -4.82 10.19 7.93
N CYS A 152 -5.77 9.29 7.72
CA CYS A 152 -7.11 9.65 7.29
C CYS A 152 -7.92 10.26 8.42
N ASP A 153 -7.77 9.77 9.66
CA ASP A 153 -8.35 10.40 10.84
C ASP A 153 -7.83 11.84 11.03
N GLU A 154 -6.51 12.02 10.95
CA GLU A 154 -5.89 13.35 11.02
C GLU A 154 -6.43 14.29 9.95
N ALA A 155 -6.52 13.80 8.70
CA ALA A 155 -7.01 14.60 7.58
C ALA A 155 -8.51 14.94 7.70
N ALA A 156 -9.31 14.03 8.25
CA ALA A 156 -10.74 14.26 8.51
C ALA A 156 -10.93 15.33 9.59
N VAL A 157 -10.23 15.23 10.72
CA VAL A 157 -10.29 16.21 11.81
C VAL A 157 -9.84 17.59 11.32
N LEU A 158 -8.74 17.68 10.57
CA LEU A 158 -8.29 18.96 10.01
C LEU A 158 -9.28 19.56 9.01
N ALA A 159 -10.01 18.74 8.26
CA ALA A 159 -11.03 19.20 7.33
C ALA A 159 -12.30 19.71 8.03
N LEU A 160 -12.64 19.12 9.19
CA LEU A 160 -13.79 19.49 10.01
C LEU A 160 -13.52 20.65 10.97
N GLY A 161 -12.23 20.98 11.18
CA GLY A 161 -11.78 21.96 12.17
C GLY A 161 -11.29 21.29 13.47
N GLU A 162 -10.31 21.91 14.11
CA GLU A 162 -9.65 21.33 15.30
C GLU A 162 -10.62 21.10 16.47
N ASP A 163 -11.66 21.91 16.57
CA ASP A 163 -12.72 21.77 17.61
C ASP A 163 -13.60 20.53 17.42
N SER A 164 -13.50 19.88 16.28
CA SER A 164 -14.27 18.65 15.98
C SER A 164 -13.66 17.35 16.54
N ARG A 165 -12.50 17.40 17.19
CA ARG A 165 -11.76 16.19 17.65
C ARG A 165 -12.59 15.30 18.54
N GLU A 166 -13.25 15.86 19.55
CA GLU A 166 -14.10 15.09 20.48
C GLU A 166 -15.30 14.47 19.76
N ARG A 167 -15.98 15.25 18.93
CA ARG A 167 -17.11 14.76 18.13
C ARG A 167 -16.70 13.64 17.18
N TYR A 168 -15.57 13.80 16.52
CA TYR A 168 -15.00 12.79 15.62
C TYR A 168 -14.64 11.50 16.38
N ALA A 169 -14.01 11.61 17.55
CA ALA A 169 -13.67 10.46 18.39
C ALA A 169 -14.94 9.72 18.87
N LEU A 170 -15.97 10.47 19.29
CA LEU A 170 -17.27 9.89 19.68
C LEU A 170 -17.97 9.19 18.51
N ALA A 171 -17.94 9.77 17.30
CA ALA A 171 -18.50 9.14 16.11
C ALA A 171 -17.79 7.80 15.80
N LEU A 172 -16.46 7.74 15.92
CA LEU A 172 -15.70 6.49 15.77
C LEU A 172 -16.08 5.44 16.81
N ILE A 173 -16.27 5.82 18.08
CA ILE A 173 -16.69 4.90 19.14
C ILE A 173 -18.06 4.33 18.83
N ARG A 174 -19.05 5.16 18.49
CA ARG A 174 -20.40 4.72 18.11
C ARG A 174 -20.40 3.76 16.92
N LEU A 175 -19.56 4.04 15.90
CA LEU A 175 -19.39 3.14 14.77
C LEU A 175 -18.75 1.80 15.15
N ALA A 176 -17.87 1.78 16.15
CA ALA A 176 -17.26 0.56 16.66
C ALA A 176 -18.23 -0.28 17.48
N GLU A 177 -19.09 0.35 18.28
CA GLU A 177 -20.12 -0.32 19.09
C GLU A 177 -21.18 -1.01 18.23
N ASN A 178 -21.58 -0.38 17.12
CA ASN A 178 -22.53 -0.97 16.16
C ASN A 178 -21.95 -2.17 15.38
N ARG A 179 -20.66 -2.43 15.50
CA ARG A 179 -20.02 -3.63 14.96
C ARG A 179 -20.22 -4.77 15.96
N ASN A 180 -21.25 -5.60 15.76
CA ASN A 180 -21.34 -6.93 16.37
C ASN A 180 -20.24 -7.84 15.80
N VAL A 181 -18.97 -7.57 16.10
CA VAL A 181 -17.85 -8.41 15.69
C VAL A 181 -17.54 -9.36 16.82
N PRO A 182 -17.74 -10.69 16.62
CA PRO A 182 -17.38 -11.67 17.63
C PRO A 182 -15.85 -11.72 17.82
N LEU A 183 -15.44 -11.61 19.01
CA LEU A 183 -14.24 -12.08 19.76
C LEU A 183 -12.85 -12.21 19.11
N CYS A 184 -12.56 -11.78 17.91
CA CYS A 184 -11.16 -11.53 17.51
C CYS A 184 -10.67 -10.15 18.01
N GLY A 185 -11.15 -9.78 19.20
CA GLY A 185 -11.27 -8.40 19.71
C GLY A 185 -9.99 -7.69 20.11
N PHE A 186 -8.89 -8.41 20.44
CA PHE A 186 -7.72 -7.72 20.99
C PHE A 186 -6.98 -6.84 19.98
N ALA A 187 -6.77 -7.31 18.77
CA ALA A 187 -6.07 -6.53 17.74
C ALA A 187 -6.92 -5.34 17.26
N HIS A 188 -8.24 -5.51 17.18
CA HIS A 188 -9.17 -4.45 16.74
C HIS A 188 -9.36 -3.39 17.81
N ARG A 189 -9.46 -3.79 19.09
CA ARG A 189 -9.58 -2.88 20.24
C ARG A 189 -8.34 -2.01 20.39
N ASN A 190 -7.15 -2.59 20.28
CA ASN A 190 -5.89 -1.85 20.35
C ASN A 190 -5.76 -0.83 19.20
N GLY A 191 -6.20 -1.19 17.99
CA GLY A 191 -6.20 -0.29 16.84
C GLY A 191 -7.13 0.91 17.02
N MET A 192 -8.32 0.73 17.61
CA MET A 192 -9.27 1.81 17.87
C MET A 192 -8.77 2.74 18.98
N GLU A 193 -8.25 2.19 20.07
CA GLU A 193 -7.68 2.98 21.16
C GLU A 193 -6.53 3.86 20.68
N GLU A 194 -5.69 3.32 19.82
CA GLU A 194 -4.61 4.06 19.21
C GLU A 194 -5.09 5.19 18.30
N ARG A 195 -6.12 4.95 17.45
CA ARG A 195 -6.73 5.98 16.61
C ARG A 195 -7.26 7.12 17.48
N ILE A 196 -7.99 6.82 18.56
CA ILE A 196 -8.52 7.84 19.49
C ILE A 196 -7.39 8.63 20.13
N LYS A 197 -6.34 7.95 20.65
CA LYS A 197 -5.16 8.63 21.20
C LYS A 197 -4.47 9.53 20.18
N ALA A 198 -4.32 9.06 18.95
CA ALA A 198 -3.74 9.84 17.86
C ALA A 198 -4.55 11.10 17.55
N ILE A 199 -5.89 10.98 17.44
CA ILE A 199 -6.81 12.11 17.20
C ILE A 199 -6.68 13.15 18.31
N MET A 200 -6.67 12.72 19.56
CA MET A 200 -6.58 13.64 20.71
C MET A 200 -5.19 14.28 20.81
N SER A 201 -4.14 13.64 20.30
CA SER A 201 -2.75 14.10 20.35
C SER A 201 -2.24 14.74 19.06
N ILE A 202 -3.09 15.08 18.09
CA ILE A 202 -2.69 15.70 16.83
C ILE A 202 -1.86 16.97 17.13
N LYS A 203 -0.56 16.88 16.85
CA LYS A 203 0.39 18.00 16.96
C LYS A 203 0.75 18.46 15.54
N LYS A 204 1.05 19.77 15.39
CA LYS A 204 1.58 20.28 14.13
C LYS A 204 2.87 19.52 13.80
N LYS A 205 2.93 18.98 12.58
CA LYS A 205 4.11 18.22 12.13
C LYS A 205 5.34 19.10 12.11
N SER A 206 6.42 18.62 12.73
CA SER A 206 7.70 19.32 12.67
C SER A 206 8.33 19.07 11.29
N LEU A 207 8.45 20.10 10.47
CA LEU A 207 9.17 20.05 9.19
C LEU A 207 10.62 19.60 9.40
N LEU A 208 11.22 19.96 10.53
CA LEU A 208 12.56 19.56 10.90
C LEU A 208 12.72 18.03 10.97
N ALA A 209 11.75 17.32 11.57
CA ALA A 209 11.77 15.86 11.63
C ALA A 209 11.72 15.22 10.23
N CYS A 210 10.96 15.80 9.30
CA CYS A 210 10.91 15.33 7.92
C CYS A 210 12.26 15.55 7.20
N PHE A 211 12.92 16.69 7.42
CA PHE A 211 14.24 16.96 6.85
C PHE A 211 15.31 16.00 7.39
N ILE A 212 15.31 15.74 8.70
CA ILE A 212 16.25 14.79 9.33
C ILE A 212 16.02 13.38 8.75
N ALA A 213 14.78 12.92 8.65
CA ALA A 213 14.47 11.61 8.08
C ALA A 213 14.93 11.51 6.61
N LEU A 214 14.69 12.55 5.80
CA LEU A 214 15.13 12.59 4.40
C LEU A 214 16.66 12.56 4.31
N ALA A 215 17.36 13.34 5.13
CA ALA A 215 18.82 13.38 5.17
C ALA A 215 19.42 12.02 5.57
N LEU A 216 18.80 11.34 6.54
CA LEU A 216 19.21 9.98 6.93
C LEU A 216 19.05 8.97 5.79
N VAL A 217 17.90 8.99 5.10
CA VAL A 217 17.65 8.10 3.95
C VAL A 217 18.67 8.37 2.84
N LEU A 218 18.90 9.63 2.49
CA LEU A 218 19.90 10.02 1.49
C LEU A 218 21.31 9.63 1.91
N GLY A 219 21.68 9.82 3.18
CA GLY A 219 22.99 9.43 3.72
C GLY A 219 23.22 7.92 3.65
N ILE A 220 22.21 7.13 4.02
CA ILE A 220 22.28 5.67 3.94
C ILE A 220 22.39 5.20 2.47
N THR A 221 21.55 5.73 1.57
CA THR A 221 21.58 5.36 0.15
C THR A 221 22.90 5.72 -0.52
N THR A 222 23.49 6.87 -0.23
CA THR A 222 24.80 7.26 -0.75
C THR A 222 25.92 6.40 -0.19
N ALA A 223 25.88 6.06 1.10
CA ALA A 223 26.87 5.17 1.71
C ALA A 223 26.87 3.78 1.06
N PHE A 224 25.70 3.21 0.78
CA PHE A 224 25.59 1.94 0.06
C PHE A 224 26.01 2.04 -1.42
N ALA A 225 25.69 3.15 -2.11
CA ALA A 225 26.07 3.35 -3.50
C ALA A 225 27.58 3.53 -3.67
N THR A 226 28.25 4.21 -2.72
CA THR A 226 29.73 4.41 -2.76
C THR A 226 30.52 3.19 -2.26
N SER A 227 29.88 2.27 -1.52
CA SER A 227 30.52 1.03 -1.03
C SER A 227 30.62 -0.07 -2.11
N ALA A 228 29.99 0.10 -3.27
CA ALA A 228 30.16 -0.80 -4.41
C ALA A 228 31.57 -0.54 -5.01
N LYS A 229 32.54 -1.40 -4.68
CA LYS A 229 33.84 -1.42 -5.37
C LYS A 229 33.56 -1.55 -6.88
N PRO A 230 34.20 -0.72 -7.73
CA PRO A 230 34.22 -1.01 -9.15
C PRO A 230 34.79 -2.41 -9.35
N ALA A 231 34.12 -3.23 -10.15
CA ALA A 231 34.66 -4.50 -10.55
C ALA A 231 36.03 -4.23 -11.21
N GLU A 232 37.09 -4.69 -10.55
CA GLU A 232 38.44 -4.69 -11.10
C GLU A 232 38.36 -5.56 -12.33
N THR A 233 38.39 -4.94 -13.50
CA THR A 233 38.51 -5.65 -14.77
C THR A 233 39.95 -6.12 -14.82
N ASP A 234 40.23 -7.28 -14.23
CA ASP A 234 41.42 -8.06 -14.53
C ASP A 234 41.33 -8.50 -16.00
N GLY A 235 41.73 -7.61 -16.87
CA GLY A 235 42.07 -7.93 -18.24
C GLY A 235 43.40 -8.69 -18.22
N PRO A 236 43.47 -9.89 -18.78
CA PRO A 236 44.77 -10.56 -19.01
C PRO A 236 45.43 -9.89 -20.22
N TYR A 237 46.00 -8.72 -20.02
CA TYR A 237 46.93 -8.18 -20.99
C TYR A 237 48.35 -8.45 -20.45
N ASN A 238 48.87 -9.62 -20.83
CA ASN A 238 50.26 -9.97 -20.61
C ASN A 238 51.07 -9.29 -21.71
N GLU A 239 51.60 -8.10 -21.45
CA GLU A 239 52.59 -7.43 -22.26
C GLU A 239 53.97 -8.03 -21.95
N ASP A 240 54.23 -9.24 -22.43
CA ASP A 240 55.58 -9.80 -22.54
C ASP A 240 55.81 -10.33 -23.95
N PHE A 241 55.66 -9.44 -24.93
CA PHE A 241 56.25 -9.63 -26.23
C PHE A 241 57.49 -8.75 -26.30
N THR A 242 58.58 -9.22 -25.73
CA THR A 242 59.91 -8.61 -25.96
C THR A 242 60.35 -8.97 -27.36
N ASP A 243 60.58 -7.91 -28.12
CA ASP A 243 61.13 -7.83 -29.50
C ASP A 243 62.48 -8.50 -29.69
N ARG A 244 62.74 -9.72 -29.19
CA ARG A 244 64.04 -10.41 -29.28
C ARG A 244 64.08 -11.59 -30.24
N ASP A 245 62.96 -12.04 -30.76
CA ASP A 245 62.95 -13.26 -31.60
C ASP A 245 62.71 -12.97 -33.10
N LEU A 246 62.90 -11.74 -33.54
CA LEU A 246 62.75 -11.40 -34.95
C LEU A 246 64.09 -11.38 -35.74
N TYR A 247 65.26 -11.70 -35.13
CA TYR A 247 66.52 -11.74 -35.81
C TYR A 247 67.41 -12.94 -35.36
N ALA A 248 66.93 -14.16 -35.65
CA ALA A 248 67.76 -15.34 -35.69
C ALA A 248 67.30 -16.29 -36.79
#